data_5433c48c778c5625d7d35198213235d5
#
_entry.id   5433c48c778c5625d7d35198213235d5
#
_cell.length_a   1.000
_cell.length_b   1.000
_cell.length_c   1.000
_cell.angle_alpha   90.00
_cell.angle_beta   90.00
_cell.angle_gamma   90.00
#
_symmetry.space_group_name_H-M   'P 1'
#
loop_
_entity.id
_entity.type
_entity.pdbx_description
1 polymer ?
#
loop_
_entity_poly.entity_id
_entity_poly.type
_entity_poly.pdbx_seq_one_letter_code
_entity_poly.pdbx_strand_id
1 'polypeptide(L)'
;LRSRRDQHHADADRLFRTALERRIPLFTTNLIIAETHRLTLHRAGVQSALKALDRIAASASVTIHFATADDHSAALRWLERLRPRPTTYADAVSFAVMESNSCNQVLSFDEDFVAAGFSLWRGR
;
A
#
# COMPACT_ATOMS: atom_id res chain seq x y z
N LEU A 1 -21.13 -10.84 12.19
CA LEU A 1 -20.07 -9.90 12.60
C LEU A 1 -18.85 -10.02 11.68
N ARG A 2 -18.37 -8.91 11.19
CA ARG A 2 -17.16 -8.89 10.40
C ARG A 2 -15.95 -8.95 11.33
N SER A 3 -14.90 -9.64 10.90
CA SER A 3 -13.64 -9.66 11.63
C SER A 3 -13.00 -8.28 11.60
N ARG A 4 -12.05 -8.04 12.49
CA ARG A 4 -11.25 -6.81 12.50
C ARG A 4 -10.52 -6.60 11.18
N ARG A 5 -10.03 -7.71 10.59
CA ARG A 5 -9.35 -7.69 9.32
C ARG A 5 -10.29 -7.23 8.19
N ASP A 6 -11.53 -7.74 8.17
CA ASP A 6 -12.52 -7.36 7.18
C ASP A 6 -12.94 -5.91 7.34
N GLN A 7 -13.03 -5.42 8.58
CA GLN A 7 -13.34 -4.02 8.87
C GLN A 7 -12.24 -3.11 8.33
N HIS A 8 -10.97 -3.44 8.56
CA HIS A 8 -9.85 -2.66 8.05
C HIS A 8 -9.81 -2.63 6.53
N HIS A 9 -10.15 -3.75 5.89
CA HIS A 9 -10.21 -3.82 4.42
C HIS A 9 -11.29 -2.88 3.87
N ALA A 10 -12.48 -2.89 4.48
CA ALA A 10 -13.57 -2.00 4.07
C ALA A 10 -13.23 -0.53 4.29
N ASP A 11 -12.58 -0.21 5.41
CA ASP A 11 -12.16 1.16 5.73
C ASP A 11 -11.08 1.66 4.76
N ALA A 12 -10.12 0.80 4.42
CA ALA A 12 -9.07 1.14 3.46
C ALA A 12 -9.66 1.40 2.07
N ASP A 13 -10.64 0.61 1.64
CA ASP A 13 -11.32 0.82 0.36
C ASP A 13 -12.05 2.16 0.33
N ARG A 14 -12.74 2.53 1.42
CA ARG A 14 -13.40 3.83 1.52
C ARG A 14 -12.41 4.99 1.43
N LEU A 15 -11.29 4.89 2.13
CA LEU A 15 -10.24 5.91 2.08
C LEU A 15 -9.66 6.06 0.68
N PHE A 16 -9.45 4.93 0.01
CA PHE A 16 -8.93 4.94 -1.36
C PHE A 16 -9.92 5.65 -2.31
N ARG A 17 -11.20 5.33 -2.21
CA ARG A 17 -12.24 6.00 -3.00
C ARG A 17 -12.28 7.49 -2.71
N THR A 18 -12.20 7.88 -1.44
CA THR A 18 -12.16 9.28 -1.04
C THR A 18 -10.96 10.00 -1.67
N ALA A 19 -9.79 9.38 -1.64
CA ALA A 19 -8.60 9.96 -2.24
C ALA A 19 -8.77 10.15 -3.76
N LEU A 20 -9.35 9.16 -4.44
CA LEU A 20 -9.60 9.24 -5.88
C LEU A 20 -10.60 10.37 -6.20
N GLU A 21 -11.69 10.46 -5.45
CA GLU A 21 -12.70 11.51 -5.64
C GLU A 21 -12.14 12.91 -5.44
N ARG A 22 -11.27 13.06 -4.47
CA ARG A 22 -10.62 14.36 -4.18
C ARG A 22 -9.39 14.62 -5.05
N ARG A 23 -9.05 13.69 -5.94
CA ARG A 23 -7.89 13.78 -6.82
C ARG A 23 -6.59 14.01 -6.05
N ILE A 24 -6.48 13.38 -4.88
CA ILE A 24 -5.25 13.43 -4.10
C ILE A 24 -4.20 12.58 -4.82
N PRO A 25 -3.01 13.13 -5.12
CA PRO A 25 -1.97 12.34 -5.76
C PRO A 25 -1.53 11.18 -4.86
N LEU A 26 -1.58 9.98 -5.40
CA LEU A 26 -1.17 8.76 -4.72
C LEU A 26 -0.07 8.10 -5.52
N PHE A 27 0.82 7.41 -4.84
CA PHE A 27 1.70 6.47 -5.53
C PHE A 27 1.69 5.13 -4.80
N THR A 28 1.91 4.09 -5.55
CA THR A 28 1.99 2.72 -5.04
C THR A 28 3.15 2.02 -5.73
N THR A 29 3.45 0.80 -5.32
CA THR A 29 4.48 0.00 -5.98
C THR A 29 3.84 -1.19 -6.70
N ASN A 30 4.56 -1.74 -7.65
CA ASN A 30 4.14 -2.98 -8.33
C ASN A 30 4.00 -4.14 -7.35
N LEU A 31 4.73 -4.12 -6.22
CA LEU A 31 4.60 -5.17 -5.19
C LEU A 31 3.28 -5.07 -4.44
N ILE A 32 2.85 -3.84 -4.11
CA ILE A 32 1.55 -3.63 -3.47
C ILE A 32 0.42 -3.98 -4.43
N ILE A 33 0.56 -3.66 -5.70
CA ILE A 33 -0.41 -4.06 -6.73
C ILE A 33 -0.54 -5.58 -6.79
N ALA A 34 0.58 -6.30 -6.79
CA ALA A 34 0.57 -7.75 -6.80
C ALA A 34 -0.14 -8.31 -5.58
N GLU A 35 0.11 -7.75 -4.41
CA GLU A 35 -0.53 -8.17 -3.17
C GLU A 35 -2.03 -7.87 -3.17
N THR A 36 -2.41 -6.69 -3.63
CA THR A 36 -3.82 -6.29 -3.76
C THR A 36 -4.55 -7.22 -4.71
N HIS A 37 -3.95 -7.52 -5.86
CA HIS A 37 -4.52 -8.45 -6.82
C HIS A 37 -4.73 -9.83 -6.20
N ARG A 38 -3.71 -10.35 -5.53
CA ARG A 38 -3.78 -11.68 -4.91
C ARG A 38 -4.91 -11.75 -3.87
N LEU A 39 -5.01 -10.75 -3.01
CA LEU A 39 -6.04 -10.70 -1.97
C LEU A 39 -7.43 -10.59 -2.56
N THR A 40 -7.62 -9.74 -3.56
CA THR A 40 -8.91 -9.56 -4.21
C THR A 40 -9.32 -10.81 -4.97
N LEU A 41 -8.37 -11.45 -5.65
CA LEU A 41 -8.59 -12.70 -6.36
C LEU A 41 -9.10 -13.78 -5.40
N HIS A 42 -8.45 -13.89 -4.26
CA HIS A 42 -8.81 -14.89 -3.25
C HIS A 42 -10.18 -14.62 -2.62
N ARG A 43 -10.52 -13.36 -2.36
CA ARG A 43 -11.76 -12.99 -1.68
C ARG A 43 -12.96 -12.91 -2.62
N ALA A 44 -12.77 -12.39 -3.82
CA ALA A 44 -13.88 -11.97 -4.67
C ALA A 44 -13.80 -12.49 -6.11
N GLY A 45 -12.75 -13.21 -6.46
CA GLY A 45 -12.63 -13.87 -7.75
C GLY A 45 -11.94 -13.04 -8.84
N VAL A 46 -11.82 -13.65 -10.01
CA VAL A 46 -11.04 -13.11 -11.14
C VAL A 46 -11.57 -11.75 -11.60
N GLN A 47 -12.89 -11.62 -11.75
CA GLN A 47 -13.48 -10.41 -12.32
C GLN A 47 -13.26 -9.21 -11.41
N SER A 48 -13.44 -9.39 -10.09
CA SER A 48 -13.21 -8.32 -9.12
C SER A 48 -11.74 -7.92 -9.07
N ALA A 49 -10.83 -8.90 -9.18
CA ALA A 49 -9.40 -8.64 -9.19
C ALA A 49 -9.00 -7.82 -10.42
N LEU A 50 -9.53 -8.16 -11.61
CA LEU A 50 -9.28 -7.39 -12.82
C LEU A 50 -9.82 -5.97 -12.73
N LYS A 51 -11.03 -5.81 -12.16
CA LYS A 51 -11.61 -4.47 -11.96
C LYS A 51 -10.76 -3.61 -11.05
N ALA A 52 -10.19 -4.19 -10.00
CA ALA A 52 -9.32 -3.47 -9.09
C ALA A 52 -8.07 -2.94 -9.82
N LEU A 53 -7.45 -3.77 -10.65
CA LEU A 53 -6.30 -3.36 -11.45
C LEU A 53 -6.67 -2.27 -12.46
N ASP A 54 -7.82 -2.43 -13.12
CA ASP A 54 -8.29 -1.43 -14.09
C ASP A 54 -8.55 -0.08 -13.43
N ARG A 55 -9.12 -0.08 -12.22
CA ARG A 55 -9.35 1.16 -11.47
C ARG A 55 -8.05 1.89 -11.18
N ILE A 56 -7.03 1.17 -10.76
CA ILE A 56 -5.71 1.75 -10.50
C ILE A 56 -5.12 2.32 -11.79
N ALA A 57 -5.17 1.55 -12.88
CA ALA A 57 -4.60 1.97 -14.16
C ALA A 57 -5.32 3.18 -14.76
N ALA A 58 -6.64 3.27 -14.54
CA ALA A 58 -7.46 4.35 -15.09
C ALA A 58 -7.38 5.64 -14.29
N SER A 59 -6.84 5.61 -13.08
CA SER A 59 -6.80 6.78 -12.18
C SER A 59 -5.61 7.65 -12.50
N ALA A 60 -5.87 8.84 -13.04
CA ALA A 60 -4.80 9.79 -13.41
C ALA A 60 -4.01 10.27 -12.20
N SER A 61 -4.61 10.24 -11.00
CA SER A 61 -3.94 10.68 -9.77
C SER A 61 -3.08 9.61 -9.12
N VAL A 62 -3.07 8.38 -9.65
CA VAL A 62 -2.29 7.27 -9.10
C VAL A 62 -1.07 7.01 -9.97
N THR A 63 0.10 7.05 -9.37
CA THR A 63 1.36 6.73 -10.03
C THR A 63 1.86 5.38 -9.53
N ILE A 64 2.24 4.50 -10.44
CA ILE A 64 2.81 3.20 -10.08
C ILE A 64 4.33 3.31 -10.17
N HIS A 65 4.99 3.08 -9.04
CA HIS A 65 6.44 3.01 -8.97
C HIS A 65 6.88 1.54 -9.05
N PHE A 66 7.64 1.20 -10.07
CA PHE A 66 8.18 -0.16 -10.19
C PHE A 66 9.48 -0.22 -9.40
N ALA A 67 9.54 -1.16 -8.44
CA ALA A 67 10.67 -1.29 -7.54
C ALA A 67 11.97 -1.53 -8.31
N THR A 68 12.98 -0.75 -7.94
CA THR A 68 14.32 -0.81 -8.56
C THR A 68 15.28 -1.61 -7.69
N ALA A 69 16.48 -1.86 -8.22
CA ALA A 69 17.55 -2.49 -7.43
C ALA A 69 17.92 -1.65 -6.21
N ASP A 70 17.88 -0.33 -6.33
CA ASP A 70 18.17 0.56 -5.20
C ASP A 70 17.07 0.46 -4.15
N ASP A 71 15.80 0.36 -4.56
CA ASP A 71 14.70 0.15 -3.64
C ASP A 71 14.85 -1.17 -2.89
N HIS A 72 15.29 -2.20 -3.59
CA HIS A 72 15.57 -3.50 -2.99
C HIS A 72 16.64 -3.38 -1.89
N SER A 73 17.75 -2.73 -2.19
CA SER A 73 18.83 -2.55 -1.22
C SER A 73 18.36 -1.76 0.00
N ALA A 74 17.58 -0.70 -0.22
CA ALA A 74 17.02 0.09 0.87
C ALA A 74 16.03 -0.71 1.69
N ALA A 75 15.22 -1.58 1.05
CA ALA A 75 14.29 -2.44 1.75
C ALA A 75 15.00 -3.41 2.69
N LEU A 76 16.13 -3.97 2.27
CA LEU A 76 16.93 -4.85 3.15
C LEU A 76 17.40 -4.11 4.39
N ARG A 77 17.81 -2.85 4.25
CA ARG A 77 18.21 -2.03 5.40
C ARG A 77 17.02 -1.77 6.34
N TRP A 78 15.83 -1.55 5.78
CA TRP A 78 14.64 -1.38 6.60
C TRP A 78 14.30 -2.65 7.39
N LEU A 79 14.36 -3.81 6.74
CA LEU A 79 14.10 -5.09 7.41
C LEU A 79 15.07 -5.31 8.56
N GLU A 80 16.34 -4.98 8.37
CA GLU A 80 17.37 -5.12 9.41
C GLU A 80 17.09 -4.16 10.57
N ARG A 81 16.77 -2.90 10.26
CA ARG A 81 16.49 -1.86 11.27
C ARG A 81 15.30 -2.20 12.15
N LEU A 82 14.27 -2.81 11.57
CA LEU A 82 13.04 -3.09 12.30
C LEU A 82 13.03 -4.42 13.03
N ARG A 83 14.12 -5.20 12.94
CA ARG A 83 14.22 -6.46 13.68
C ARG A 83 13.96 -6.23 15.18
N PRO A 84 13.29 -7.17 15.88
CA PRO A 84 12.78 -8.47 15.40
C PRO A 84 11.34 -8.42 14.85
N ARG A 85 10.85 -7.24 14.50
CA ARG A 85 9.51 -7.09 13.96
C ARG A 85 9.39 -7.83 12.62
N PRO A 86 8.36 -8.68 12.41
CA PRO A 86 8.21 -9.47 11.19
C PRO A 86 7.60 -8.65 10.04
N THR A 87 8.35 -7.66 9.55
CA THR A 87 7.94 -6.81 8.46
C THR A 87 8.06 -7.55 7.13
N THR A 88 7.08 -7.41 6.24
CA THR A 88 7.16 -8.04 4.93
C THR A 88 8.10 -7.27 4.00
N TYR A 89 8.63 -7.98 3.00
CA TYR A 89 9.46 -7.36 1.97
C TYR A 89 8.69 -6.26 1.21
N ALA A 90 7.43 -6.53 0.87
CA ALA A 90 6.60 -5.56 0.14
C ALA A 90 6.45 -4.26 0.94
N ASP A 91 6.23 -4.35 2.25
CA ASP A 91 6.12 -3.17 3.11
C ASP A 91 7.47 -2.45 3.22
N ALA A 92 8.56 -3.21 3.34
CA ALA A 92 9.89 -2.62 3.40
C ALA A 92 10.24 -1.85 2.12
N VAL A 93 9.83 -2.36 0.95
CA VAL A 93 9.99 -1.63 -0.32
C VAL A 93 9.15 -0.36 -0.30
N SER A 94 7.93 -0.43 0.23
CA SER A 94 7.09 0.77 0.39
C SER A 94 7.77 1.82 1.25
N PHE A 95 8.38 1.43 2.37
CA PHE A 95 9.13 2.36 3.24
C PHE A 95 10.28 3.02 2.48
N ALA A 96 11.02 2.24 1.70
CA ALA A 96 12.13 2.74 0.91
C ALA A 96 11.67 3.78 -0.12
N VAL A 97 10.59 3.48 -0.83
CA VAL A 97 10.04 4.37 -1.84
C VAL A 97 9.46 5.63 -1.21
N MET A 98 8.75 5.50 -0.09
CA MET A 98 8.23 6.65 0.65
C MET A 98 9.36 7.57 1.12
N GLU A 99 10.41 6.99 1.68
CA GLU A 99 11.56 7.76 2.15
C GLU A 99 12.24 8.52 1.01
N SER A 100 12.46 7.85 -0.12
CA SER A 100 13.14 8.47 -1.27
C SER A 100 12.29 9.56 -1.92
N ASN A 101 10.98 9.55 -1.72
CA ASN A 101 10.07 10.56 -2.24
C ASN A 101 9.62 11.59 -1.19
N SER A 102 10.24 11.56 -0.01
CA SER A 102 9.92 12.45 1.10
C SER A 102 8.43 12.40 1.47
N CYS A 103 7.82 11.24 1.32
CA CYS A 103 6.42 11.00 1.64
C CYS A 103 6.35 10.39 3.04
N ASN A 104 5.56 10.99 3.92
CA ASN A 104 5.44 10.52 5.29
C ASN A 104 4.04 10.02 5.67
N GLN A 105 3.10 10.04 4.73
CA GLN A 105 1.74 9.56 4.98
C GLN A 105 1.42 8.38 4.08
N VAL A 106 0.69 7.42 4.64
CA VAL A 106 0.30 6.21 3.92
C VAL A 106 -1.18 5.91 4.14
N LEU A 107 -1.83 5.42 3.09
CA LEU A 107 -3.20 4.93 3.16
C LEU A 107 -3.14 3.45 3.53
N SER A 108 -3.18 3.16 4.83
CA SER A 108 -3.07 1.80 5.36
C SER A 108 -3.63 1.74 6.78
N PHE A 109 -3.88 0.54 7.26
CA PHE A 109 -4.21 0.28 8.66
C PHE A 109 -3.15 -0.61 9.32
N ASP A 110 -2.02 -0.80 8.65
CA ASP A 110 -0.95 -1.66 9.15
C ASP A 110 -0.02 -0.88 10.07
N GLU A 111 0.12 -1.38 11.31
CA GLU A 111 0.99 -0.77 12.32
C GLU A 111 2.47 -0.82 11.95
N ASP A 112 2.87 -1.63 10.99
CA ASP A 112 4.25 -1.67 10.51
C ASP A 112 4.69 -0.31 9.95
N PHE A 113 3.77 0.44 9.32
CA PHE A 113 4.08 1.79 8.83
C PHE A 113 4.31 2.76 9.98
N VAL A 114 3.54 2.63 11.06
CA VAL A 114 3.74 3.46 12.26
C VAL A 114 5.09 3.13 12.92
N ALA A 115 5.41 1.85 13.02
CA ALA A 115 6.70 1.41 13.57
C ALA A 115 7.87 1.93 12.76
N ALA A 116 7.71 2.09 11.45
CA ALA A 116 8.74 2.66 10.57
C ALA A 116 8.82 4.19 10.64
N GLY A 117 7.87 4.84 11.31
CA GLY A 117 7.87 6.29 11.50
C GLY A 117 6.95 7.05 10.57
N PHE A 118 6.08 6.37 9.83
CA PHE A 118 5.14 7.02 8.91
C PHE A 118 3.79 7.24 9.60
N SER A 119 3.04 8.23 9.10
CA SER A 119 1.70 8.54 9.60
C SER A 119 0.65 7.88 8.72
N LEU A 120 -0.42 7.39 9.35
CA LEU A 120 -1.53 6.79 8.61
C LEU A 120 -2.50 7.89 8.18
N TRP A 121 -2.80 7.97 6.87
CA TRP A 121 -3.75 8.94 6.34
C TRP A 121 -5.19 8.49 6.63
N ARG A 122 -6.03 9.43 7.10
CA ARG A 122 -7.42 9.14 7.51
C ARG A 122 -8.44 10.04 6.80
N GLY A 123 -8.11 10.55 5.64
CA GLY A 123 -9.05 11.33 4.85
C GLY A 123 -9.07 12.82 5.15
N ARG A 124 -8.02 13.34 5.77
CA ARG A 124 -7.95 14.75 6.16
C ARG A 124 -6.89 15.51 5.40
#